data_e7fd5a5ea31a255114ed9c4547353e5c
#
_entry.id   e7fd5a5ea31a255114ed9c4547353e5c
#
_cell.length_a   1.000
_cell.length_b   1.000
_cell.length_c   1.000
_cell.angle_alpha   90.00
_cell.angle_beta   90.00
_cell.angle_gamma   90.00
#
_symmetry.space_group_name_H-M   'P 1'
#
loop_
_entity.id
_entity.type
_entity.pdbx_description
1 polymer ?
#
loop_
_entity_poly.entity_id
_entity_poly.type
_entity_poly.pdbx_seq_one_letter_code
_entity_poly.pdbx_strand_id
1 'polypeptide(L)'
;MKEDLSLQRWSGVDVDTNAIESNTRHLVEQSAPSSVWAVVKANGYGHGAITVSRAAVAGGASGLAVALVQEAAELRHAGIESRILVLSDQPHEQYETLLDANVEVMVYRSESIDALGAVAQQRGVIARVHLKVDTGMRRVGAEPSSAEALIARIQQHPNLQLVGVATHFATADIPGHPGVA
;
A
#
# COMPACT_ATOMS: atom_id res chain seq x y z
N MET A 1 -36.30 24.67 14.00
CA MET A 1 -35.88 23.31 13.59
C MET A 1 -35.32 22.67 14.85
N LYS A 2 -36.00 21.70 15.45
CA LYS A 2 -35.44 20.95 16.58
C LYS A 2 -34.43 19.99 16.01
N GLU A 3 -33.15 20.14 16.33
CA GLU A 3 -32.15 19.13 16.04
C GLU A 3 -32.58 17.81 16.69
N ASP A 4 -32.62 16.76 15.90
CA ASP A 4 -32.97 15.42 16.37
C ASP A 4 -31.77 14.87 17.18
N LEU A 5 -31.79 15.10 18.50
CA LEU A 5 -30.77 14.62 19.43
C LEU A 5 -30.72 13.10 19.55
N SER A 6 -31.70 12.36 18.94
CA SER A 6 -31.77 10.90 19.01
C SER A 6 -30.67 10.19 18.26
N LEU A 7 -29.97 10.88 17.35
CA LEU A 7 -28.87 10.34 16.53
C LEU A 7 -27.47 10.66 17.09
N GLN A 8 -27.36 11.44 18.17
CA GLN A 8 -26.06 11.71 18.78
C GLN A 8 -25.60 10.53 19.61
N ARG A 9 -24.48 9.95 19.22
CA ARG A 9 -23.81 8.94 20.05
C ARG A 9 -23.11 9.63 21.22
N TRP A 10 -23.26 9.07 22.42
CA TRP A 10 -22.61 9.55 23.65
C TRP A 10 -21.11 9.18 23.73
N SER A 11 -20.63 8.35 22.78
CA SER A 11 -19.23 7.96 22.68
C SER A 11 -18.64 8.40 21.35
N GLY A 12 -17.43 8.92 21.39
CA GLY A 12 -16.65 9.34 20.23
C GLY A 12 -15.22 8.83 20.32
N VAL A 13 -14.49 8.96 19.23
CA VAL A 13 -13.04 8.72 19.17
C VAL A 13 -12.37 10.01 18.76
N ASP A 14 -11.47 10.50 19.60
CA ASP A 14 -10.61 11.63 19.28
C ASP A 14 -9.28 11.11 18.72
N VAL A 15 -8.90 11.60 17.54
CA VAL A 15 -7.66 11.22 16.87
C VAL A 15 -6.68 12.42 16.94
N ASP A 16 -5.59 12.23 17.69
CA ASP A 16 -4.52 13.23 17.77
C ASP A 16 -3.60 13.14 16.56
N THR A 17 -3.79 14.03 15.60
CA THR A 17 -2.98 14.10 14.38
C THR A 17 -1.54 14.54 14.64
N ASN A 18 -1.29 15.33 15.68
CA ASN A 18 0.06 15.74 16.05
C ASN A 18 0.87 14.56 16.59
N ALA A 19 0.22 13.66 17.33
CA ALA A 19 0.85 12.43 17.78
C ALA A 19 1.21 11.52 16.59
N ILE A 20 0.31 11.40 15.59
CA ILE A 20 0.59 10.61 14.36
C ILE A 20 1.77 11.21 13.60
N GLU A 21 1.78 12.52 13.39
CA GLU A 21 2.88 13.23 12.72
C GLU A 21 4.20 13.03 13.47
N SER A 22 4.22 13.24 14.78
CA SER A 22 5.41 13.08 15.62
C SER A 22 5.93 11.65 15.62
N ASN A 23 5.04 10.65 15.74
CA ASN A 23 5.43 9.24 15.69
C ASN A 23 6.01 8.87 14.31
N THR A 24 5.40 9.37 13.24
CA THR A 24 5.92 9.13 11.88
C THR A 24 7.30 9.75 11.72
N ARG A 25 7.51 10.98 12.17
CA ARG A 25 8.83 11.64 12.13
C ARG A 25 9.88 10.85 12.90
N HIS A 26 9.55 10.37 14.08
CA HIS A 26 10.44 9.53 14.86
C HIS A 26 10.82 8.23 14.12
N LEU A 27 9.85 7.56 13.49
CA LEU A 27 10.12 6.36 12.69
C LEU A 27 11.01 6.67 11.48
N VAL A 28 10.80 7.79 10.81
CA VAL A 28 11.64 8.24 9.68
C VAL A 28 13.07 8.45 10.14
N GLU A 29 13.28 9.12 11.26
CA GLU A 29 14.61 9.35 11.85
C GLU A 29 15.32 8.04 12.24
N GLN A 30 14.58 7.12 12.87
CA GLN A 30 15.12 5.83 13.31
C GLN A 30 15.42 4.88 12.14
N SER A 31 14.70 5.00 11.03
CA SER A 31 14.86 4.11 9.88
C SER A 31 15.89 4.61 8.86
N ALA A 32 16.44 5.80 9.05
CA ALA A 32 17.39 6.38 8.09
C ALA A 32 18.58 5.44 7.82
N PRO A 33 19.03 5.26 6.59
CA PRO A 33 18.60 5.99 5.37
C PRO A 33 17.35 5.40 4.66
N SER A 34 16.64 4.43 5.25
CA SER A 34 15.48 3.79 4.64
C SER A 34 14.28 4.70 4.67
N SER A 35 13.44 4.59 3.62
CA SER A 35 12.17 5.32 3.54
C SER A 35 11.07 4.64 4.34
N VAL A 36 10.24 5.41 5.02
CA VAL A 36 9.07 4.93 5.75
C VAL A 36 7.80 5.11 4.91
N TRP A 37 6.99 4.07 4.83
CA TRP A 37 5.67 4.08 4.21
C TRP A 37 4.61 3.86 5.27
N ALA A 38 3.65 4.79 5.38
CA ALA A 38 2.57 4.67 6.36
C ALA A 38 1.43 3.78 5.84
N VAL A 39 1.09 2.75 6.59
CA VAL A 39 -0.04 1.86 6.25
C VAL A 39 -1.33 2.46 6.78
N VAL A 40 -2.23 2.86 5.88
CA VAL A 40 -3.48 3.59 6.19
C VAL A 40 -4.74 2.86 5.71
N LYS A 41 -4.63 1.56 5.43
CA LYS A 41 -5.75 0.68 5.05
C LYS A 41 -6.83 0.62 6.12
N ALA A 42 -8.00 0.09 5.77
CA ALA A 42 -9.16 -0.06 6.66
C ALA A 42 -9.52 1.25 7.37
N ASN A 43 -9.66 2.32 6.56
CA ASN A 43 -9.94 3.68 7.04
C ASN A 43 -8.93 4.16 8.09
N GLY A 44 -7.61 3.95 7.83
CA GLY A 44 -6.56 4.30 8.79
C GLY A 44 -6.68 3.49 10.09
N TYR A 45 -7.03 2.21 9.99
CA TYR A 45 -7.36 1.34 11.14
C TYR A 45 -8.47 1.92 12.03
N GLY A 46 -9.45 2.58 11.40
CA GLY A 46 -10.57 3.23 12.06
C GLY A 46 -10.32 4.67 12.51
N HIS A 47 -9.12 5.21 12.29
CA HIS A 47 -8.75 6.59 12.69
C HIS A 47 -9.05 7.63 11.60
N GLY A 48 -9.58 7.22 10.45
CA GLY A 48 -9.84 8.11 9.31
C GLY A 48 -8.65 8.17 8.34
N ALA A 49 -8.73 7.44 7.22
CA ALA A 49 -7.63 7.27 6.27
C ALA A 49 -7.06 8.60 5.76
N ILE A 50 -7.91 9.55 5.40
CA ILE A 50 -7.51 10.86 4.86
C ILE A 50 -6.74 11.66 5.92
N THR A 51 -7.28 11.73 7.15
CA THR A 51 -6.67 12.48 8.25
C THR A 51 -5.32 11.89 8.65
N VAL A 52 -5.25 10.55 8.82
CA VAL A 52 -4.02 9.84 9.15
C VAL A 52 -2.98 9.99 8.05
N SER A 53 -3.40 9.89 6.79
CA SER A 53 -2.50 10.04 5.63
C SER A 53 -1.84 11.41 5.59
N ARG A 54 -2.61 12.48 5.80
CA ARG A 54 -2.07 13.85 5.84
C ARG A 54 -1.07 14.04 6.97
N ALA A 55 -1.38 13.54 8.16
CA ALA A 55 -0.47 13.61 9.31
C ALA A 55 0.81 12.78 9.09
N ALA A 56 0.70 11.58 8.53
CA ALA A 56 1.86 10.74 8.23
C ALA A 56 2.78 11.38 7.17
N VAL A 57 2.21 11.96 6.11
CA VAL A 57 2.98 12.68 5.09
C VAL A 57 3.66 13.91 5.69
N ALA A 58 2.99 14.68 6.54
CA ALA A 58 3.57 15.81 7.26
C ALA A 58 4.72 15.37 8.19
N GLY A 59 4.63 14.16 8.76
CA GLY A 59 5.69 13.53 9.55
C GLY A 59 6.86 12.96 8.73
N GLY A 60 6.83 13.05 7.39
CA GLY A 60 7.92 12.63 6.51
C GLY A 60 7.77 11.24 5.90
N ALA A 61 6.60 10.60 5.97
CA ALA A 61 6.35 9.36 5.25
C ALA A 61 6.55 9.57 3.73
N SER A 62 7.35 8.71 3.11
CA SER A 62 7.68 8.76 1.68
C SER A 62 6.56 8.23 0.79
N GLY A 63 5.59 7.57 1.37
CA GLY A 63 4.42 7.03 0.69
C GLY A 63 3.42 6.45 1.67
N LEU A 64 2.28 6.06 1.12
CA LEU A 64 1.17 5.47 1.85
C LEU A 64 0.93 4.05 1.33
N ALA A 65 0.39 3.19 2.17
CA ALA A 65 0.05 1.84 1.76
C ALA A 65 -1.38 1.47 2.18
N VAL A 66 -2.11 0.88 1.25
CA VAL A 66 -3.52 0.48 1.40
C VAL A 66 -3.72 -0.98 0.99
N ALA A 67 -4.84 -1.57 1.29
CA ALA A 67 -5.16 -2.94 0.92
C ALA A 67 -5.91 -3.04 -0.41
N LEU A 68 -6.75 -2.07 -0.72
CA LEU A 68 -7.67 -2.07 -1.84
C LEU A 68 -7.46 -0.86 -2.75
N VAL A 69 -7.76 -1.03 -4.03
CA VAL A 69 -7.75 0.07 -5.02
C VAL A 69 -8.76 1.16 -4.64
N GLN A 70 -9.91 0.79 -4.08
CA GLN A 70 -10.93 1.73 -3.64
C GLN A 70 -10.42 2.67 -2.54
N GLU A 71 -9.64 2.15 -1.59
CA GLU A 71 -8.99 2.98 -0.56
C GLU A 71 -7.99 3.97 -1.17
N ALA A 72 -7.24 3.51 -2.17
CA ALA A 72 -6.32 4.39 -2.90
C ALA A 72 -7.06 5.48 -3.68
N ALA A 73 -8.16 5.14 -4.35
CA ALA A 73 -9.00 6.08 -5.07
C ALA A 73 -9.62 7.13 -4.13
N GLU A 74 -10.07 6.73 -2.94
CA GLU A 74 -10.56 7.64 -1.89
C GLU A 74 -9.49 8.67 -1.51
N LEU A 75 -8.25 8.23 -1.27
CA LEU A 75 -7.14 9.13 -0.95
C LEU A 75 -6.84 10.09 -2.10
N ARG A 76 -6.88 9.63 -3.36
CA ARG A 76 -6.72 10.49 -4.54
C ARG A 76 -7.82 11.53 -4.67
N HIS A 77 -9.09 11.13 -4.46
CA HIS A 77 -10.22 12.08 -4.47
C HIS A 77 -10.12 13.13 -3.36
N ALA A 78 -9.48 12.79 -2.24
CA ALA A 78 -9.18 13.74 -1.17
C ALA A 78 -7.97 14.65 -1.44
N GLY A 79 -7.36 14.58 -2.64
CA GLY A 79 -6.24 15.42 -3.04
C GLY A 79 -4.89 14.97 -2.47
N ILE A 80 -4.74 13.72 -2.04
CA ILE A 80 -3.46 13.19 -1.59
C ILE A 80 -2.64 12.77 -2.81
N GLU A 81 -1.53 13.45 -3.07
CA GLU A 81 -0.66 13.25 -4.24
C GLU A 81 0.52 12.32 -3.96
N SER A 82 0.82 12.03 -2.68
CA SER A 82 1.91 11.14 -2.28
C SER A 82 1.83 9.78 -2.98
N ARG A 83 2.96 9.08 -3.09
CA ARG A 83 2.98 7.70 -3.59
C ARG A 83 2.04 6.84 -2.77
N ILE A 84 1.28 5.98 -3.44
CA ILE A 84 0.38 5.01 -2.79
C ILE A 84 0.69 3.63 -3.33
N LEU A 85 0.87 2.67 -2.43
CA LEU A 85 1.08 1.26 -2.75
C LEU A 85 -0.12 0.44 -2.31
N VAL A 86 -0.70 -0.32 -3.24
CA VAL A 86 -1.69 -1.34 -2.94
C VAL A 86 -0.96 -2.64 -2.55
N LEU A 87 -1.15 -3.10 -1.32
CA LEU A 87 -0.33 -4.14 -0.66
C LEU A 87 -0.61 -5.58 -1.12
N SER A 88 -1.53 -5.77 -2.05
CA SER A 88 -1.87 -7.10 -2.60
C SER A 88 -2.22 -7.01 -4.06
N ASP A 89 -2.13 -8.15 -4.72
CA ASP A 89 -2.67 -8.35 -6.05
C ASP A 89 -4.18 -8.10 -6.06
N GLN A 90 -4.67 -7.48 -7.11
CA GLN A 90 -6.06 -7.04 -7.23
C GLN A 90 -6.80 -7.85 -8.29
N PRO A 91 -8.14 -7.96 -8.20
CA PRO A 91 -8.95 -8.51 -9.27
C PRO A 91 -8.78 -7.72 -10.59
N HIS A 92 -8.90 -8.40 -11.72
CA HIS A 92 -8.70 -7.80 -13.05
C HIS A 92 -9.64 -6.62 -13.30
N GLU A 93 -10.85 -6.67 -12.77
CA GLU A 93 -11.88 -5.63 -12.88
C GLU A 93 -11.46 -4.31 -12.21
N GLN A 94 -10.41 -4.36 -11.37
CA GLN A 94 -9.91 -3.18 -10.66
C GLN A 94 -8.71 -2.50 -11.36
N TYR A 95 -8.18 -3.09 -12.44
CA TYR A 95 -6.96 -2.57 -13.06
C TYR A 95 -7.17 -1.20 -13.72
N GLU A 96 -8.34 -0.94 -14.31
CA GLU A 96 -8.66 0.38 -14.83
C GLU A 96 -8.64 1.44 -13.72
N THR A 97 -9.32 1.19 -12.62
CA THR A 97 -9.35 2.08 -11.45
C THR A 97 -7.94 2.25 -10.84
N LEU A 98 -7.14 1.19 -10.81
CA LEU A 98 -5.76 1.23 -10.33
C LEU A 98 -4.89 2.17 -11.17
N LEU A 99 -5.01 2.06 -12.50
CA LEU A 99 -4.26 2.91 -13.43
C LEU A 99 -4.74 4.37 -13.37
N ASP A 100 -6.06 4.61 -13.27
CA ASP A 100 -6.63 5.94 -13.11
C ASP A 100 -6.17 6.62 -11.81
N ALA A 101 -6.08 5.86 -10.72
CA ALA A 101 -5.58 6.35 -9.44
C ALA A 101 -4.06 6.60 -9.46
N ASN A 102 -3.35 6.18 -10.50
CA ASN A 102 -1.90 6.32 -10.64
C ASN A 102 -1.16 5.84 -9.37
N VAL A 103 -1.40 4.59 -8.99
CA VAL A 103 -0.83 3.97 -7.79
C VAL A 103 0.14 2.83 -8.14
N GLU A 104 0.91 2.41 -7.17
CA GLU A 104 1.76 1.23 -7.26
C GLU A 104 1.01 0.01 -6.72
N VAL A 105 1.30 -1.17 -7.22
CA VAL A 105 0.62 -2.40 -6.78
C VAL A 105 1.58 -3.54 -6.57
N MET A 106 1.33 -4.37 -5.57
CA MET A 106 2.04 -5.63 -5.40
C MET A 106 1.45 -6.69 -6.32
N VAL A 107 2.33 -7.40 -7.03
CA VAL A 107 2.00 -8.56 -7.87
C VAL A 107 2.85 -9.75 -7.43
N TYR A 108 2.33 -10.97 -7.61
CA TYR A 108 3.03 -12.20 -7.24
C TYR A 108 2.55 -13.43 -8.02
N ARG A 109 1.72 -13.24 -9.05
CA ARG A 109 1.23 -14.31 -9.95
C ARG A 109 1.47 -13.91 -11.40
N SER A 110 1.85 -14.90 -12.22
CA SER A 110 2.08 -14.69 -13.65
C SER A 110 0.85 -14.15 -14.37
N GLU A 111 -0.33 -14.69 -14.04
CA GLU A 111 -1.60 -14.28 -14.65
C GLU A 111 -1.93 -12.82 -14.39
N SER A 112 -1.68 -12.35 -13.16
CA SER A 112 -1.91 -10.96 -12.77
C SER A 112 -0.93 -10.01 -13.45
N ILE A 113 0.34 -10.42 -13.58
CA ILE A 113 1.37 -9.65 -14.29
C ILE A 113 0.98 -9.45 -15.75
N ASP A 114 0.59 -10.54 -16.43
CA ASP A 114 0.21 -10.49 -17.85
C ASP A 114 -1.05 -9.66 -18.06
N ALA A 115 -2.06 -9.88 -17.23
CA ALA A 115 -3.33 -9.16 -17.36
C ALA A 115 -3.15 -7.64 -17.09
N LEU A 116 -2.41 -7.26 -16.05
CA LEU A 116 -2.12 -5.85 -15.78
C LEU A 116 -1.26 -5.24 -16.91
N GLY A 117 -0.27 -5.99 -17.40
CA GLY A 117 0.57 -5.56 -18.52
C GLY A 117 -0.25 -5.29 -19.79
N ALA A 118 -1.21 -6.16 -20.09
CA ALA A 118 -2.11 -6.00 -21.25
C ALA A 118 -2.99 -4.76 -21.11
N VAL A 119 -3.61 -4.52 -19.95
CA VAL A 119 -4.45 -3.33 -19.70
C VAL A 119 -3.61 -2.06 -19.74
N ALA A 120 -2.41 -2.05 -19.14
CA ALA A 120 -1.50 -0.91 -19.19
C ALA A 120 -1.05 -0.60 -20.62
N GLN A 121 -0.78 -1.62 -21.43
CA GLN A 121 -0.45 -1.46 -22.85
C GLN A 121 -1.62 -0.89 -23.65
N GLN A 122 -2.82 -1.41 -23.46
CA GLN A 122 -4.02 -0.91 -24.13
C GLN A 122 -4.29 0.55 -23.80
N ARG A 123 -4.01 0.95 -22.57
CA ARG A 123 -4.15 2.34 -22.07
C ARG A 123 -2.99 3.25 -22.48
N GLY A 124 -1.87 2.71 -22.95
CA GLY A 124 -0.65 3.48 -23.27
C GLY A 124 0.00 4.12 -22.04
N VAL A 125 -0.16 3.51 -20.86
CA VAL A 125 0.41 4.01 -19.59
C VAL A 125 1.41 3.01 -19.02
N ILE A 126 2.22 3.44 -18.05
CA ILE A 126 3.14 2.58 -17.32
C ILE A 126 2.52 2.25 -15.95
N ALA A 127 2.31 0.97 -15.69
CA ALA A 127 1.94 0.48 -14.37
C ALA A 127 3.20 0.19 -13.54
N ARG A 128 3.30 0.78 -12.34
CA ARG A 128 4.39 0.54 -11.41
C ARG A 128 4.05 -0.62 -10.50
N VAL A 129 4.89 -1.65 -10.50
CA VAL A 129 4.65 -2.88 -9.75
C VAL A 129 5.77 -3.19 -8.77
N HIS A 130 5.41 -3.81 -7.66
CA HIS A 130 6.33 -4.42 -6.71
C HIS A 130 6.11 -5.93 -6.72
N LEU A 131 7.18 -6.70 -6.89
CA LEU A 131 7.09 -8.15 -6.71
C LEU A 131 7.04 -8.47 -5.22
N LYS A 132 5.95 -9.12 -4.78
CA LYS A 132 5.86 -9.62 -3.42
C LYS A 132 6.34 -11.05 -3.34
N VAL A 133 7.31 -11.31 -2.45
CA VAL A 133 7.87 -12.64 -2.16
C VAL A 133 7.42 -13.09 -0.77
N ASP A 134 6.95 -14.31 -0.64
CA ASP A 134 6.61 -14.91 0.66
C ASP A 134 7.85 -15.57 1.25
N THR A 135 8.37 -14.98 2.30
CA THR A 135 9.55 -15.49 3.04
C THR A 135 9.18 -16.22 4.32
N GLY A 136 7.92 -16.66 4.44
CA GLY A 136 7.50 -17.47 5.59
C GLY A 136 6.16 -17.08 6.22
N MET A 137 5.59 -15.92 5.88
CA MET A 137 4.28 -15.48 6.40
C MET A 137 3.12 -16.35 5.88
N ARG A 138 3.27 -16.97 4.71
CA ARG A 138 2.34 -17.94 4.09
C ARG A 138 0.90 -17.42 3.95
N ARG A 139 0.78 -16.16 3.60
CA ARG A 139 -0.52 -15.51 3.37
C ARG A 139 -0.70 -15.08 1.91
N VAL A 140 0.24 -14.31 1.38
CA VAL A 140 0.29 -13.83 -0.01
C VAL A 140 1.74 -13.56 -0.40
N GLY A 141 2.07 -13.80 -1.67
CA GLY A 141 3.42 -13.62 -2.21
C GLY A 141 3.81 -14.81 -3.08
N ALA A 142 4.78 -14.61 -3.94
CA ALA A 142 5.40 -15.65 -4.73
C ALA A 142 6.35 -16.48 -3.87
N GLU A 143 6.50 -17.77 -4.19
CA GLU A 143 7.59 -18.59 -3.64
C GLU A 143 8.94 -17.97 -4.00
N PRO A 144 9.93 -17.96 -3.10
CA PRO A 144 11.25 -17.40 -3.36
C PRO A 144 11.91 -17.96 -4.63
N SER A 145 11.72 -19.25 -4.89
CA SER A 145 12.23 -19.95 -6.09
C SER A 145 11.62 -19.46 -7.41
N SER A 146 10.46 -18.81 -7.36
CA SER A 146 9.76 -18.27 -8.54
C SER A 146 10.09 -16.78 -8.79
N ALA A 147 10.76 -16.12 -7.87
CA ALA A 147 10.94 -14.66 -7.91
C ALA A 147 11.65 -14.19 -9.19
N GLU A 148 12.73 -14.87 -9.56
CA GLU A 148 13.53 -14.53 -10.73
C GLU A 148 12.73 -14.63 -12.04
N ALA A 149 11.94 -15.71 -12.18
CA ALA A 149 11.09 -15.91 -13.35
C ALA A 149 9.98 -14.84 -13.43
N LEU A 150 9.40 -14.44 -12.30
CA LEU A 150 8.39 -13.38 -12.27
C LEU A 150 8.97 -12.00 -12.55
N ILE A 151 10.19 -11.71 -12.08
CA ILE A 151 10.92 -10.48 -12.44
C ILE A 151 11.14 -10.44 -13.96
N ALA A 152 11.66 -11.52 -14.54
CA ALA A 152 11.86 -11.60 -15.99
C ALA A 152 10.56 -11.41 -16.76
N ARG A 153 9.44 -11.97 -16.24
CA ARG A 153 8.12 -11.79 -16.84
C ARG A 153 7.65 -10.34 -16.79
N ILE A 154 7.81 -9.65 -15.67
CA ILE A 154 7.49 -8.19 -15.56
C ILE A 154 8.29 -7.40 -16.58
N GLN A 155 9.60 -7.68 -16.73
CA GLN A 155 10.49 -6.99 -17.65
C GLN A 155 10.16 -7.21 -19.13
N GLN A 156 9.45 -8.30 -19.48
CA GLN A 156 8.98 -8.54 -20.84
C GLN A 156 7.80 -7.64 -21.24
N HIS A 157 7.09 -7.05 -20.28
CA HIS A 157 5.99 -6.12 -20.55
C HIS A 157 6.51 -4.68 -20.62
N PRO A 158 6.50 -4.03 -21.79
CA PRO A 158 7.03 -2.67 -21.94
C PRO A 158 6.26 -1.62 -21.12
N ASN A 159 5.03 -1.96 -20.72
CA ASN A 159 4.13 -1.10 -19.96
C ASN A 159 4.09 -1.45 -18.45
N LEU A 160 4.97 -2.34 -17.98
CA LEU A 160 5.19 -2.57 -16.55
C LEU A 160 6.58 -2.07 -16.14
N GLN A 161 6.62 -1.42 -15.00
CA GLN A 161 7.88 -1.00 -14.37
C GLN A 161 8.00 -1.66 -13.01
N LEU A 162 8.98 -2.54 -12.84
CA LEU A 162 9.33 -3.08 -11.54
C LEU A 162 10.02 -1.98 -10.72
N VAL A 163 9.38 -1.51 -9.65
CA VAL A 163 9.89 -0.43 -8.79
C VAL A 163 10.36 -0.92 -7.43
N GLY A 164 10.12 -2.18 -7.11
CA GLY A 164 10.60 -2.78 -5.86
C GLY A 164 10.30 -4.27 -5.74
N VAL A 165 10.96 -4.89 -4.77
CA VAL A 165 10.67 -6.23 -4.29
C VAL A 165 10.36 -6.13 -2.81
N ALA A 166 9.32 -6.81 -2.35
CA ALA A 166 8.84 -6.69 -0.99
C ALA A 166 8.54 -8.06 -0.36
N THR A 167 8.67 -8.13 0.94
CA THR A 167 8.19 -9.24 1.74
C THR A 167 7.46 -8.75 2.98
N HIS A 168 6.89 -9.67 3.73
CA HIS A 168 6.32 -9.41 5.05
C HIS A 168 6.94 -10.41 6.03
N PHE A 169 7.66 -9.93 7.01
CA PHE A 169 8.30 -10.78 7.99
C PHE A 169 7.25 -11.51 8.84
N ALA A 170 7.43 -12.82 9.00
CA ALA A 170 6.47 -13.65 9.72
C ALA A 170 6.53 -13.47 11.24
N THR A 171 7.69 -13.08 11.77
CA THR A 171 8.01 -13.11 13.20
C THR A 171 8.76 -11.86 13.67
N ALA A 172 8.55 -10.72 13.01
CA ALA A 172 9.24 -9.46 13.34
C ALA A 172 8.96 -8.97 14.77
N ASP A 173 7.86 -9.40 15.36
CA ASP A 173 7.41 -9.10 16.72
C ASP A 173 7.99 -10.05 17.80
N ILE A 174 8.79 -11.06 17.40
CA ILE A 174 9.39 -12.04 18.31
C ILE A 174 10.91 -11.85 18.35
N PRO A 175 11.46 -11.12 19.33
CA PRO A 175 12.91 -10.88 19.42
C PRO A 175 13.70 -12.20 19.47
N GLY A 176 14.75 -12.30 18.67
CA GLY A 176 15.63 -13.47 18.61
C GLY A 176 15.07 -14.69 17.88
N HIS A 177 13.90 -14.58 17.22
CA HIS A 177 13.39 -15.66 16.40
C HIS A 177 14.25 -15.83 15.14
N PRO A 178 14.66 -17.09 14.78
CA PRO A 178 15.57 -17.33 13.65
C PRO A 178 15.00 -16.92 12.28
N GLY A 179 13.69 -16.71 12.16
CA GLY A 179 13.03 -16.21 10.94
C GLY A 179 13.11 -14.70 10.76
N VAL A 180 13.84 -13.98 11.61
CA VAL A 180 14.05 -12.51 11.52
C VAL A 180 15.52 -12.18 11.17
N ALA A 181 16.36 -13.21 11.01
CA ALA A 181 17.79 -13.07 10.72
C ALA A 181 18.04 -12.84 9.23
#